data_e6b49f9a5f56e48c218ed3aa21a240b4
#
_entry.id   e6b49f9a5f56e48c218ed3aa21a240b4
#
_cell.length_a   1.000
_cell.length_b   1.000
_cell.length_c   1.000
_cell.angle_alpha   90.00
_cell.angle_beta   90.00
_cell.angle_gamma   90.00
#
_symmetry.space_group_name_H-M   'P 1'
#
loop_
_entity.id
_entity.type
_entity.pdbx_description
1 polymer ?
#
loop_
_entity_poly.entity_id
_entity_poly.type
_entity_poly.pdbx_seq_one_letter_code
_entity_poly.pdbx_strand_id
1 'polypeptide(L)'
;LNKSKGQNSGWIVITIAWGLAVCMGVLVAGPYTGAHLNPAVSAGLAAAGMFPWSSVPIYAAGQMIGGVLGAILVWIFYKDHYDATDNDAAKLGTFCTAPAIRNYKLNFLCEVIATLVLVFIIICFSSKGNCCDPKHFKFGLAALGPIPVTLLIIALGMSLGGTTGYAMNPARDLSPRIAHALCMKGDNDWAYAWVPVLGPMVG
;
A
#
# COMPACT_ATOMS: atom_id res chain seq x y z
N LEU A 1 17.33 -5.20 6.64
CA LEU A 1 17.75 -6.28 7.56
C LEU A 1 19.23 -6.58 7.34
N ASN A 2 19.92 -6.91 8.44
CA ASN A 2 21.36 -7.22 8.42
C ASN A 2 21.67 -8.46 7.56
N LYS A 3 22.86 -8.45 6.96
CA LYS A 3 23.38 -9.55 6.12
C LYS A 3 22.52 -9.87 4.88
N SER A 4 21.47 -9.12 4.61
CA SER A 4 20.71 -9.24 3.38
C SER A 4 21.50 -8.67 2.19
N LYS A 5 21.42 -9.29 1.02
CA LYS A 5 22.03 -8.75 -0.22
C LYS A 5 21.41 -7.42 -0.63
N GLY A 6 20.18 -7.16 -0.20
CA GLY A 6 19.47 -5.88 -0.41
C GLY A 6 19.68 -4.85 0.70
N GLN A 7 20.57 -5.11 1.68
CA GLN A 7 20.83 -4.15 2.75
C GLN A 7 21.38 -2.84 2.18
N ASN A 8 20.80 -1.70 2.63
CA ASN A 8 21.19 -0.36 2.19
C ASN A 8 20.97 -0.08 0.68
N SER A 9 20.09 -0.82 0.01
CA SER A 9 19.78 -0.61 -1.41
C SER A 9 19.10 0.74 -1.73
N GLY A 10 18.58 1.41 -0.72
CA GLY A 10 18.10 2.78 -0.82
C GLY A 10 16.61 2.90 -1.18
N TRP A 11 16.11 4.14 -1.09
CA TRP A 11 14.70 4.48 -1.23
C TRP A 11 14.13 4.19 -2.64
N ILE A 12 14.94 4.39 -3.67
CA ILE A 12 14.53 4.11 -5.07
C ILE A 12 14.16 2.64 -5.25
N VAL A 13 14.99 1.72 -4.73
CA VAL A 13 14.73 0.29 -4.83
C VAL A 13 13.45 -0.09 -4.08
N ILE A 14 13.22 0.49 -2.90
CA ILE A 14 12.01 0.26 -2.10
C ILE A 14 10.77 0.70 -2.88
N THR A 15 10.78 1.90 -3.45
CA THR A 15 9.61 2.44 -4.18
C THR A 15 9.32 1.68 -5.46
N ILE A 16 10.34 1.28 -6.20
CA ILE A 16 10.18 0.43 -7.39
C ILE A 16 9.60 -0.94 -6.99
N ALA A 17 10.13 -1.56 -5.94
CA ALA A 17 9.65 -2.85 -5.46
C ALA A 17 8.17 -2.79 -5.03
N TRP A 18 7.74 -1.71 -4.37
CA TRP A 18 6.33 -1.49 -4.02
C TRP A 18 5.43 -1.38 -5.26
N GLY A 19 5.83 -0.62 -6.26
CA GLY A 19 5.05 -0.51 -7.49
C GLY A 19 4.95 -1.86 -8.22
N LEU A 20 6.06 -2.60 -8.32
CA LEU A 20 6.07 -3.94 -8.93
C LEU A 20 5.24 -4.95 -8.12
N ALA A 21 5.25 -4.89 -6.79
CA ALA A 21 4.40 -5.73 -5.95
C ALA A 21 2.91 -5.46 -6.22
N VAL A 22 2.51 -4.19 -6.33
CA VAL A 22 1.15 -3.81 -6.73
C VAL A 22 0.82 -4.33 -8.13
N CYS A 23 1.75 -4.21 -9.08
CA CYS A 23 1.60 -4.75 -10.43
C CYS A 23 1.25 -6.25 -10.42
N MET A 24 2.04 -7.04 -9.69
CA MET A 24 1.80 -8.49 -9.57
C MET A 24 0.46 -8.78 -8.88
N GLY A 25 0.13 -8.06 -7.82
CA GLY A 25 -1.17 -8.18 -7.15
C GLY A 25 -2.35 -7.88 -8.08
N VAL A 26 -2.24 -6.84 -8.90
CA VAL A 26 -3.27 -6.49 -9.89
C VAL A 26 -3.39 -7.54 -10.99
N LEU A 27 -2.28 -8.08 -11.49
CA LEU A 27 -2.31 -9.15 -12.50
C LEU A 27 -3.02 -10.41 -12.00
N VAL A 28 -2.80 -10.78 -10.72
CA VAL A 28 -3.38 -11.98 -10.12
C VAL A 28 -4.84 -11.76 -9.73
N ALA A 29 -5.15 -10.69 -9.02
CA ALA A 29 -6.47 -10.46 -8.43
C ALA A 29 -7.43 -9.67 -9.35
N GLY A 30 -6.90 -8.94 -10.33
CA GLY A 30 -7.69 -8.08 -11.21
C GLY A 30 -8.86 -8.76 -11.89
N PRO A 31 -8.68 -9.93 -12.52
CA PRO A 31 -9.76 -10.64 -13.21
C PRO A 31 -10.91 -11.10 -12.29
N TYR A 32 -10.66 -11.21 -10.98
CA TYR A 32 -11.63 -11.72 -10.01
C TYR A 32 -12.30 -10.63 -9.18
N THR A 33 -11.53 -9.62 -8.76
CA THR A 33 -11.98 -8.63 -7.77
C THR A 33 -11.76 -7.17 -8.19
N GLY A 34 -11.21 -6.93 -9.37
CA GLY A 34 -10.76 -5.58 -9.73
C GLY A 34 -9.49 -5.13 -8.99
N ALA A 35 -8.93 -6.00 -8.12
CA ALA A 35 -7.67 -5.81 -7.41
C ALA A 35 -7.53 -4.43 -6.73
N HIS A 36 -8.47 -4.05 -5.88
CA HIS A 36 -8.36 -2.79 -5.13
C HIS A 36 -7.12 -2.77 -4.23
N LEU A 37 -6.78 -3.90 -3.57
CA LEU A 37 -5.60 -4.12 -2.71
C LEU A 37 -5.46 -3.10 -1.56
N ASN A 38 -6.48 -2.28 -1.31
CA ASN A 38 -6.43 -1.15 -0.42
C ASN A 38 -7.86 -0.78 0.04
N PRO A 39 -8.16 -0.75 1.34
CA PRO A 39 -9.48 -0.33 1.85
C PRO A 39 -9.85 1.11 1.46
N ALA A 40 -8.88 2.05 1.42
CA ALA A 40 -9.14 3.43 1.02
C ALA A 40 -9.51 3.50 -0.47
N VAL A 41 -8.87 2.72 -1.34
CA VAL A 41 -9.27 2.60 -2.75
C VAL A 41 -10.67 2.01 -2.88
N SER A 42 -10.99 0.97 -2.09
CA SER A 42 -12.34 0.38 -2.11
C SER A 42 -13.41 1.40 -1.70
N ALA A 43 -13.16 2.18 -0.66
CA ALA A 43 -14.06 3.23 -0.19
C ALA A 43 -14.16 4.40 -1.19
N GLY A 44 -13.02 4.85 -1.75
CA GLY A 44 -12.98 5.93 -2.74
C GLY A 44 -13.73 5.59 -4.02
N LEU A 45 -13.57 4.36 -4.54
CA LEU A 45 -14.36 3.89 -5.69
C LEU A 45 -15.85 3.77 -5.35
N ALA A 46 -16.21 3.40 -4.12
CA ALA A 46 -17.61 3.37 -3.70
C ALA A 46 -18.18 4.79 -3.58
N ALA A 47 -17.41 5.75 -3.07
CA ALA A 47 -17.81 7.16 -3.01
C ALA A 47 -17.99 7.77 -4.42
N ALA A 48 -17.19 7.33 -5.39
CA ALA A 48 -17.33 7.72 -6.80
C ALA A 48 -18.46 6.98 -7.54
N GLY A 49 -19.23 6.12 -6.87
CA GLY A 49 -20.31 5.34 -7.49
C GLY A 49 -19.83 4.22 -8.42
N MET A 50 -18.56 3.86 -8.37
CA MET A 50 -17.92 2.85 -9.21
C MET A 50 -17.85 1.47 -8.54
N PHE A 51 -18.20 1.38 -7.27
CA PHE A 51 -18.17 0.17 -6.48
C PHE A 51 -19.29 0.18 -5.42
N PRO A 52 -19.98 -0.95 -5.13
CA PRO A 52 -21.05 -0.94 -4.14
C PRO A 52 -20.52 -0.88 -2.71
N TRP A 53 -21.05 0.04 -1.90
CA TRP A 53 -20.70 0.18 -0.48
C TRP A 53 -20.85 -1.11 0.33
N SER A 54 -21.86 -1.92 -0.01
CA SER A 54 -22.10 -3.23 0.63
C SER A 54 -20.93 -4.21 0.50
N SER A 55 -20.08 -4.05 -0.51
CA SER A 55 -18.92 -4.89 -0.76
C SER A 55 -17.64 -4.37 -0.09
N VAL A 56 -17.60 -3.11 0.35
CA VAL A 56 -16.40 -2.51 0.96
C VAL A 56 -15.94 -3.28 2.21
N PRO A 57 -16.82 -3.69 3.15
CA PRO A 57 -16.37 -4.42 4.35
C PRO A 57 -15.72 -5.76 4.04
N ILE A 58 -16.28 -6.54 3.11
CA ILE A 58 -15.72 -7.86 2.76
C ILE A 58 -14.37 -7.71 2.04
N TYR A 59 -14.21 -6.69 1.19
CA TYR A 59 -12.94 -6.37 0.55
C TYR A 59 -11.89 -5.96 1.59
N ALA A 60 -12.24 -5.08 2.52
CA ALA A 60 -11.35 -4.66 3.60
C ALA A 60 -10.91 -5.86 4.46
N ALA A 61 -11.85 -6.75 4.82
CA ALA A 61 -11.53 -7.96 5.58
C ALA A 61 -10.56 -8.87 4.83
N GLY A 62 -10.81 -9.16 3.55
CA GLY A 62 -9.91 -9.97 2.71
C GLY A 62 -8.52 -9.34 2.58
N GLN A 63 -8.44 -8.03 2.39
CA GLN A 63 -7.18 -7.28 2.31
C GLN A 63 -6.41 -7.34 3.64
N MET A 64 -7.10 -7.21 4.77
CA MET A 64 -6.48 -7.32 6.10
C MET A 64 -5.92 -8.72 6.34
N ILE A 65 -6.70 -9.77 6.07
CA ILE A 65 -6.27 -11.16 6.24
C ILE A 65 -5.08 -11.46 5.32
N GLY A 66 -5.18 -11.09 4.05
CA GLY A 66 -4.10 -11.27 3.07
C GLY A 66 -2.81 -10.54 3.47
N GLY A 67 -2.93 -9.33 4.00
CA GLY A 67 -1.79 -8.55 4.49
C GLY A 67 -1.10 -9.19 5.71
N VAL A 68 -1.86 -9.74 6.67
CA VAL A 68 -1.30 -10.49 7.80
C VAL A 68 -0.56 -11.74 7.33
N LEU A 69 -1.20 -12.54 6.48
CA LEU A 69 -0.59 -13.77 5.94
C LEU A 69 0.66 -13.49 5.12
N GLY A 70 0.63 -12.46 4.26
CA GLY A 70 1.78 -12.03 3.47
C GLY A 70 2.96 -11.60 4.34
N ALA A 71 2.69 -10.82 5.41
CA ALA A 71 3.72 -10.38 6.34
C ALA A 71 4.34 -11.55 7.12
N ILE A 72 3.54 -12.53 7.55
CA ILE A 72 4.04 -13.76 8.20
C ILE A 72 4.93 -14.56 7.24
N LEU A 73 4.53 -14.72 5.97
CA LEU A 73 5.35 -15.41 4.97
C LEU A 73 6.69 -14.71 4.74
N VAL A 74 6.69 -13.37 4.66
CA VAL A 74 7.94 -12.59 4.54
C VAL A 74 8.80 -12.76 5.79
N TRP A 75 8.20 -12.74 6.99
CA TRP A 75 8.93 -12.98 8.23
C TRP A 75 9.61 -14.36 8.25
N ILE A 76 8.90 -15.41 7.84
CA ILE A 76 9.46 -16.77 7.72
C ILE A 76 10.62 -16.77 6.72
N PHE A 77 10.42 -16.16 5.54
CA PHE A 77 11.42 -16.13 4.47
C PHE A 77 12.71 -15.42 4.87
N TYR A 78 12.63 -14.38 5.71
CA TYR A 78 13.77 -13.59 6.18
C TYR A 78 14.15 -13.90 7.64
N LYS A 79 13.74 -15.04 8.21
CA LYS A 79 13.89 -15.37 9.64
C LYS A 79 15.32 -15.17 10.14
N ASP A 80 16.32 -15.72 9.44
CA ASP A 80 17.73 -15.61 9.81
C ASP A 80 18.23 -14.15 9.79
N HIS A 81 17.71 -13.34 8.87
CA HIS A 81 18.05 -11.93 8.77
C HIS A 81 17.42 -11.10 9.89
N TYR A 82 16.20 -11.46 10.30
CA TYR A 82 15.56 -10.85 11.47
C TYR A 82 16.33 -11.16 12.74
N ASP A 83 16.75 -12.42 12.91
CA ASP A 83 17.53 -12.84 14.08
C ASP A 83 18.93 -12.17 14.12
N ALA A 84 19.53 -11.91 12.96
CA ALA A 84 20.81 -11.22 12.82
C ALA A 84 20.72 -9.68 12.90
N THR A 85 19.53 -9.11 13.04
CA THR A 85 19.31 -7.67 13.10
C THR A 85 18.98 -7.25 14.53
N ASP A 86 19.81 -6.43 15.15
CA ASP A 86 19.58 -5.95 16.54
C ASP A 86 18.69 -4.70 16.60
N ASN A 87 18.53 -3.99 15.48
CA ASN A 87 17.77 -2.75 15.42
C ASN A 87 16.25 -3.02 15.27
N ASP A 88 15.51 -2.88 16.35
CA ASP A 88 14.05 -3.12 16.38
C ASP A 88 13.26 -2.16 15.47
N ALA A 89 13.68 -0.91 15.35
CA ALA A 89 13.05 0.04 14.44
C ALA A 89 13.23 -0.37 12.97
N ALA A 90 14.41 -0.92 12.61
CA ALA A 90 14.65 -1.46 11.28
C ALA A 90 13.81 -2.72 11.01
N LYS A 91 13.58 -3.57 12.02
CA LYS A 91 12.67 -4.72 11.91
C LYS A 91 11.24 -4.26 11.70
N LEU A 92 10.74 -3.36 12.57
CA LEU A 92 9.38 -2.81 12.48
C LEU A 92 9.14 -2.13 11.13
N GLY A 93 10.12 -1.38 10.63
CA GLY A 93 10.06 -0.68 9.34
C GLY A 93 9.91 -1.60 8.11
N THR A 94 10.15 -2.91 8.25
CA THR A 94 9.86 -3.89 7.20
C THR A 94 8.40 -4.34 7.19
N PHE A 95 7.66 -4.11 8.26
CA PHE A 95 6.25 -4.46 8.40
C PHE A 95 5.33 -3.28 8.14
N CYS A 96 5.57 -2.16 8.82
CA CYS A 96 4.66 -1.02 8.80
C CYS A 96 5.42 0.31 8.69
N THR A 97 4.67 1.39 8.46
CA THR A 97 5.26 2.71 8.28
C THR A 97 5.52 3.41 9.62
N ALA A 98 6.54 4.24 9.64
CA ALA A 98 6.83 5.20 10.69
C ALA A 98 7.25 6.53 10.06
N PRO A 99 6.95 7.67 10.71
CA PRO A 99 7.32 8.96 10.14
C PRO A 99 8.80 9.26 10.35
N ALA A 100 9.42 9.93 9.38
CA ALA A 100 10.78 10.45 9.52
C ALA A 100 10.87 11.50 10.66
N ILE A 101 9.83 12.33 10.79
CA ILE A 101 9.67 13.29 11.88
C ILE A 101 8.28 13.07 12.48
N ARG A 102 8.23 12.76 13.80
CA ARG A 102 6.97 12.49 14.48
C ARG A 102 6.22 13.78 14.79
N ASN A 103 5.26 14.10 13.95
CA ASN A 103 4.28 15.15 14.15
C ASN A 103 2.90 14.63 13.69
N TYR A 104 2.12 14.13 14.62
CA TYR A 104 0.85 13.45 14.31
C TYR A 104 -0.09 14.23 13.39
N LYS A 105 -0.19 15.57 13.59
CA LYS A 105 -1.07 16.41 12.77
C LYS A 105 -0.60 16.52 11.34
N LEU A 106 0.70 16.80 11.14
CA LEU A 106 1.26 16.90 9.80
C LEU A 106 1.39 15.53 9.15
N ASN A 107 1.77 14.49 9.89
CA ASN A 107 1.83 13.13 9.35
C ASN A 107 0.44 12.66 8.87
N PHE A 108 -0.62 12.94 9.64
CA PHE A 108 -1.99 12.66 9.23
C PHE A 108 -2.34 13.40 7.93
N LEU A 109 -2.04 14.69 7.85
CA LEU A 109 -2.28 15.49 6.63
C LEU A 109 -1.49 14.95 5.44
N CYS A 110 -0.23 14.51 5.62
CA CYS A 110 0.56 13.87 4.57
C CYS A 110 -0.12 12.61 4.03
N GLU A 111 -0.63 11.74 4.91
CA GLU A 111 -1.35 10.53 4.49
C GLU A 111 -2.68 10.85 3.79
N VAL A 112 -3.42 11.87 4.26
CA VAL A 112 -4.63 12.37 3.58
C VAL A 112 -4.30 12.83 2.15
N ILE A 113 -3.31 13.71 1.99
CA ILE A 113 -2.93 14.26 0.69
C ILE A 113 -2.42 13.15 -0.25
N ALA A 114 -1.54 12.28 0.23
CA ALA A 114 -0.98 11.20 -0.58
C ALA A 114 -2.07 10.23 -1.06
N THR A 115 -3.03 9.90 -0.19
CA THR A 115 -4.14 9.00 -0.55
C THR A 115 -5.16 9.69 -1.46
N LEU A 116 -5.46 10.97 -1.23
CA LEU A 116 -6.29 11.76 -2.15
C LEU A 116 -5.73 11.71 -3.58
N VAL A 117 -4.42 11.97 -3.74
CA VAL A 117 -3.79 11.90 -5.06
C VAL A 117 -3.85 10.50 -5.65
N LEU A 118 -3.58 9.46 -4.84
CA LEU A 118 -3.67 8.07 -5.27
C LEU A 118 -5.07 7.73 -5.80
N VAL A 119 -6.09 7.94 -4.98
CA VAL A 119 -7.48 7.57 -5.29
C VAL A 119 -8.01 8.39 -6.46
N PHE A 120 -7.76 9.69 -6.47
CA PHE A 120 -8.17 10.58 -7.57
C PHE A 120 -7.61 10.10 -8.91
N ILE A 121 -6.32 9.76 -8.99
CA ILE A 121 -5.71 9.29 -10.24
C ILE A 121 -6.24 7.91 -10.63
N ILE A 122 -6.49 7.00 -9.67
CA ILE A 122 -7.11 5.70 -9.96
C ILE A 122 -8.52 5.89 -10.55
N ILE A 123 -9.33 6.81 -10.01
CA ILE A 123 -10.64 7.15 -10.56
C ILE A 123 -10.51 7.69 -11.99
N CYS A 124 -9.53 8.55 -12.25
CA CYS A 124 -9.25 9.06 -13.59
C CYS A 124 -8.86 7.94 -14.57
N PHE A 125 -8.06 6.96 -14.15
CA PHE A 125 -7.72 5.81 -14.99
C PHE A 125 -8.94 4.97 -15.34
N SER A 126 -9.87 4.84 -14.41
CA SER A 126 -11.08 4.03 -14.54
C SER A 126 -12.23 4.77 -15.25
N SER A 127 -12.07 6.05 -15.57
CA SER A 127 -13.11 6.85 -16.22
C SER A 127 -13.36 6.40 -17.66
N LYS A 128 -14.62 6.56 -18.12
CA LYS A 128 -15.04 6.15 -19.49
C LYS A 128 -14.19 6.75 -20.60
N GLY A 129 -13.63 7.93 -20.40
CA GLY A 129 -12.74 8.58 -21.40
C GLY A 129 -11.38 7.88 -21.59
N ASN A 130 -10.96 7.09 -20.61
CA ASN A 130 -9.71 6.32 -20.63
C ASN A 130 -9.92 4.82 -20.91
N CYS A 131 -11.18 4.36 -21.01
CA CYS A 131 -11.50 2.99 -21.39
C CYS A 131 -11.38 2.79 -22.90
N CYS A 132 -11.00 1.57 -23.32
CA CYS A 132 -11.03 1.20 -24.73
C CYS A 132 -12.46 1.32 -25.28
N ASP A 133 -12.66 2.17 -26.28
CA ASP A 133 -13.89 2.17 -27.07
C ASP A 133 -13.70 1.17 -28.25
N PRO A 134 -14.45 0.06 -28.29
CA PRO A 134 -14.34 -0.92 -29.38
C PRO A 134 -14.63 -0.32 -30.76
N LYS A 135 -15.34 0.82 -30.83
CA LYS A 135 -15.75 1.47 -32.10
C LYS A 135 -14.71 2.45 -32.65
N HIS A 136 -13.75 2.91 -31.85
CA HIS A 136 -12.87 4.01 -32.25
C HIS A 136 -11.37 3.72 -32.16
N PHE A 137 -10.93 2.48 -31.99
CA PHE A 137 -9.49 2.09 -31.94
C PHE A 137 -8.61 3.00 -31.05
N LYS A 138 -9.18 3.61 -30.02
CA LYS A 138 -8.40 4.39 -29.07
C LYS A 138 -7.77 3.41 -28.07
N PHE A 139 -6.46 3.36 -28.06
CA PHE A 139 -5.71 2.67 -27.02
C PHE A 139 -5.95 3.41 -25.69
N GLY A 140 -6.97 3.00 -24.94
CA GLY A 140 -7.20 3.51 -23.60
C GLY A 140 -6.15 2.97 -22.62
N LEU A 141 -6.01 3.61 -21.46
CA LEU A 141 -5.11 3.16 -20.37
C LEU A 141 -5.40 1.71 -19.95
N ALA A 142 -6.64 1.23 -20.12
CA ALA A 142 -7.01 -0.16 -19.85
C ALA A 142 -6.20 -1.18 -20.68
N ALA A 143 -5.73 -0.80 -21.88
CA ALA A 143 -4.88 -1.66 -22.71
C ALA A 143 -3.47 -1.87 -22.12
N LEU A 144 -3.02 -0.98 -21.24
CA LEU A 144 -1.73 -1.07 -20.56
C LEU A 144 -1.78 -1.97 -19.31
N GLY A 145 -2.96 -2.51 -18.98
CA GLY A 145 -3.15 -3.35 -17.79
C GLY A 145 -2.74 -2.64 -16.50
N PRO A 146 -1.91 -3.25 -15.64
CA PRO A 146 -1.52 -2.68 -14.36
C PRO A 146 -0.41 -1.61 -14.44
N ILE A 147 0.18 -1.35 -15.62
CA ILE A 147 1.32 -0.43 -15.76
C ILE A 147 1.02 0.96 -15.22
N PRO A 148 -0.13 1.61 -15.52
CA PRO A 148 -0.42 2.94 -15.00
C PRO A 148 -0.42 3.02 -13.47
N VAL A 149 -1.07 2.07 -12.80
CA VAL A 149 -1.09 2.05 -11.32
C VAL A 149 0.29 1.72 -10.74
N THR A 150 1.07 0.87 -11.41
CA THR A 150 2.46 0.58 -11.03
C THR A 150 3.30 1.85 -11.00
N LEU A 151 3.27 2.61 -12.10
CA LEU A 151 4.00 3.88 -12.23
C LEU A 151 3.50 4.91 -11.22
N LEU A 152 2.19 4.97 -10.96
CA LEU A 152 1.62 5.85 -9.95
C LEU A 152 2.16 5.54 -8.56
N ILE A 153 2.18 4.28 -8.14
CA ILE A 153 2.73 3.89 -6.82
C ILE A 153 4.22 4.23 -6.71
N ILE A 154 5.01 3.98 -7.76
CA ILE A 154 6.43 4.35 -7.80
C ILE A 154 6.58 5.87 -7.65
N ALA A 155 5.84 6.65 -8.44
CA ALA A 155 5.90 8.12 -8.42
C ALA A 155 5.53 8.68 -7.05
N LEU A 156 4.44 8.20 -6.44
CA LEU A 156 4.01 8.64 -5.10
C LEU A 156 5.04 8.26 -4.03
N GLY A 157 5.61 7.05 -4.11
CA GLY A 157 6.67 6.63 -3.21
C GLY A 157 7.91 7.51 -3.29
N MET A 158 8.35 7.84 -4.49
CA MET A 158 9.53 8.68 -4.72
C MET A 158 9.29 10.14 -4.30
N SER A 159 8.09 10.69 -4.55
CA SER A 159 7.80 12.11 -4.35
C SER A 159 7.22 12.43 -2.97
N LEU A 160 6.29 11.64 -2.46
CA LEU A 160 5.55 11.92 -1.22
C LEU A 160 5.93 10.98 -0.07
N GLY A 161 6.66 9.90 -0.34
CA GLY A 161 6.94 8.87 0.64
C GLY A 161 7.95 9.24 1.71
N GLY A 162 8.75 10.27 1.50
CA GLY A 162 9.85 10.63 2.40
C GLY A 162 9.42 11.11 3.79
N THR A 163 8.18 11.54 3.97
CA THR A 163 7.68 12.09 5.24
C THR A 163 7.16 10.99 6.19
N THR A 164 6.31 10.10 5.70
CA THR A 164 5.57 9.12 6.51
C THR A 164 5.79 7.67 6.09
N GLY A 165 6.51 7.43 4.99
CA GLY A 165 6.61 6.12 4.38
C GLY A 165 5.42 5.79 3.47
N TYR A 166 4.61 6.79 3.07
CA TYR A 166 3.47 6.67 2.14
C TYR A 166 2.62 5.42 2.40
N ALA A 167 2.02 5.35 3.56
CA ALA A 167 1.13 4.22 3.86
C ALA A 167 0.00 4.14 2.83
N MET A 168 -0.77 5.21 2.66
CA MET A 168 -1.87 5.40 1.68
C MET A 168 -2.87 4.22 1.65
N ASN A 169 -2.78 3.30 2.60
CA ASN A 169 -3.49 2.04 2.60
C ASN A 169 -3.58 1.50 4.03
N PRO A 170 -4.77 1.50 4.63
CA PRO A 170 -4.95 0.97 5.98
C PRO A 170 -4.49 -0.48 6.15
N ALA A 171 -4.75 -1.34 5.17
CA ALA A 171 -4.35 -2.74 5.24
C ALA A 171 -2.83 -2.93 5.10
N ARG A 172 -2.17 -2.11 4.28
CA ARG A 172 -0.72 -2.13 4.07
C ARG A 172 0.07 -1.79 5.33
N ASP A 173 -0.52 -1.05 6.27
CA ASP A 173 0.13 -0.72 7.54
C ASP A 173 -0.38 -1.58 8.70
N LEU A 174 -1.69 -1.62 8.91
CA LEU A 174 -2.27 -2.26 10.09
C LEU A 174 -2.08 -3.78 10.09
N SER A 175 -2.26 -4.45 8.96
CA SER A 175 -2.16 -5.91 8.92
C SER A 175 -0.73 -6.42 9.14
N PRO A 176 0.33 -5.86 8.52
CA PRO A 176 1.69 -6.27 8.86
C PRO A 176 2.10 -5.85 10.28
N ARG A 177 1.57 -4.74 10.82
CA ARG A 177 1.80 -4.34 12.22
C ARG A 177 1.24 -5.36 13.19
N ILE A 178 0.06 -5.92 12.91
CA ILE A 178 -0.51 -7.06 13.65
C ILE A 178 0.40 -8.29 13.52
N ALA A 179 0.87 -8.61 12.32
CA ALA A 179 1.79 -9.72 12.10
C ALA A 179 3.11 -9.54 12.88
N HIS A 180 3.66 -8.32 12.92
CA HIS A 180 4.84 -8.02 13.73
C HIS A 180 4.57 -8.30 15.21
N ALA A 181 3.43 -7.85 15.74
CA ALA A 181 3.04 -8.11 17.13
C ALA A 181 2.87 -9.60 17.46
N LEU A 182 2.48 -10.41 16.48
CA LEU A 182 2.33 -11.86 16.65
C LEU A 182 3.67 -12.62 16.55
N CYS A 183 4.55 -12.18 15.65
CA CYS A 183 5.75 -12.93 15.28
C CYS A 183 7.02 -12.44 15.99
N MET A 184 7.04 -11.20 16.47
CA MET A 184 8.23 -10.56 16.98
C MET A 184 8.01 -9.95 18.36
N LYS A 185 9.10 -9.84 19.12
CA LYS A 185 9.14 -9.10 20.39
C LYS A 185 9.62 -7.68 20.09
N GLY A 186 9.08 -6.69 20.79
CA GLY A 186 9.48 -5.31 20.67
C GLY A 186 8.28 -4.36 20.56
N ASP A 187 8.58 -3.07 20.40
CA ASP A 187 7.55 -2.05 20.23
C ASP A 187 6.93 -2.15 18.83
N ASN A 188 5.62 -2.11 18.78
CA ASN A 188 4.82 -2.15 17.56
C ASN A 188 4.34 -0.77 17.14
N ASP A 189 4.72 0.28 17.89
CA ASP A 189 4.32 1.67 17.65
C ASP A 189 2.80 1.87 17.44
N TRP A 190 1.99 1.22 18.29
CA TRP A 190 0.52 1.33 18.22
C TRP A 190 0.03 2.76 18.38
N ALA A 191 0.79 3.60 19.09
CA ALA A 191 0.46 5.02 19.27
C ALA A 191 0.43 5.78 17.94
N TYR A 192 1.16 5.30 16.91
CA TYR A 192 1.16 5.89 15.57
C TYR A 192 0.16 5.25 14.62
N ALA A 193 -0.27 4.03 14.88
CA ALA A 193 -1.05 3.19 13.93
C ALA A 193 -2.34 3.85 13.41
N TRP A 194 -2.94 4.76 14.17
CA TRP A 194 -4.16 5.46 13.74
C TRP A 194 -3.91 6.40 12.54
N VAL A 195 -2.70 6.95 12.40
CA VAL A 195 -2.35 7.86 11.30
C VAL A 195 -2.44 7.16 9.94
N PRO A 196 -1.72 6.03 9.70
CA PRO A 196 -1.78 5.30 8.43
C PRO A 196 -3.10 4.54 8.22
N VAL A 197 -3.99 4.49 9.22
CA VAL A 197 -5.34 3.92 9.08
C VAL A 197 -6.36 5.02 8.73
N LEU A 198 -6.47 6.07 9.54
CA LEU A 198 -7.48 7.09 9.37
C LEU A 198 -7.11 8.13 8.31
N GLY A 199 -5.83 8.49 8.18
CA GLY A 199 -5.38 9.42 7.15
C GLY A 199 -5.80 8.98 5.74
N PRO A 200 -5.47 7.76 5.31
CA PRO A 200 -5.92 7.24 4.02
C PRO A 200 -7.43 7.13 3.84
N MET A 201 -8.20 6.88 4.91
CA MET A 201 -9.66 6.80 4.82
C MET A 201 -10.34 8.16 4.65
N VAL A 202 -9.64 9.24 4.98
CA VAL A 202 -10.14 10.62 4.80
C VAL A 202 -9.71 11.20 3.45
N GLY A 203 -8.55 10.80 2.92
CA GLY A 203 -8.03 11.24 1.62
C GLY A 203 -8.61 10.46 0.45
#